data_b9e75b07050241d69a373e81b3e4a81f
#
_entry.id   b9e75b07050241d69a373e81b3e4a81f
#
_cell.length_a   1.000
_cell.length_b   1.000
_cell.length_c   1.000
_cell.angle_alpha   90.00
_cell.angle_beta   90.00
_cell.angle_gamma   90.00
#
_symmetry.space_group_name_H-M   'P 1'
#
loop_
_entity.id
_entity.type
_entity.pdbx_description
1 polymer ?
#
loop_
_entity_poly.entity_id
_entity_poly.type
_entity_poly.pdbx_seq_one_letter_code
_entity_poly.pdbx_strand_id
1 'polypeptide(L)'
;TGKSLIEVIRSRFGSQLYKLILFLSIFYMTIFLIAEVTAVSILINYISGTDLWITAFIVIVSSLVYTLYGGLRASIFTDNIQFIVFGLLLIIAFSYLISFNSNDFSFEFVKQNKPHLLSSGYLPNFTAGLTFFIAVAATNLFHQGNWQRVYAAKNNKVLKNSLIVSFIIIIPIVFMMGFSGLVATSQNPSVVPDLAFFSLLLKDQAIFLSIVITILAISLTVSSIDTLV
;
A
#
# COMPACT_ATOMS: atom_id res chain seq x y z
N THR A 1 10.00 -21.29 19.82
CA THR A 1 9.83 -22.16 18.64
C THR A 1 8.60 -21.67 17.89
N GLY A 2 8.82 -20.77 16.92
CA GLY A 2 7.74 -20.14 16.16
C GLY A 2 7.03 -21.17 15.28
N LYS A 3 5.79 -21.50 15.64
CA LYS A 3 4.90 -22.23 14.75
C LYS A 3 4.37 -21.23 13.72
N SER A 4 4.39 -21.57 12.42
CA SER A 4 3.71 -20.79 11.41
C SER A 4 2.20 -20.87 11.62
N LEU A 5 1.43 -19.87 11.11
CA LEU A 5 -0.02 -19.93 11.12
C LEU A 5 -0.54 -21.27 10.56
N ILE A 6 0.06 -21.70 9.46
CA ILE A 6 -0.32 -22.92 8.76
C ILE A 6 -0.09 -24.18 9.64
N GLU A 7 0.99 -24.24 10.43
CA GLU A 7 1.20 -25.35 11.39
C GLU A 7 0.18 -25.34 12.52
N VAL A 8 -0.20 -24.15 13.02
CA VAL A 8 -1.26 -24.03 14.02
C VAL A 8 -2.61 -24.53 13.48
N ILE A 9 -2.92 -24.15 12.24
CA ILE A 9 -4.16 -24.64 11.58
C ILE A 9 -4.12 -26.15 11.41
N ARG A 10 -3.00 -26.71 10.93
CA ARG A 10 -2.86 -28.15 10.76
C ARG A 10 -3.05 -28.92 12.07
N SER A 11 -2.47 -28.41 13.17
CA SER A 11 -2.55 -29.06 14.48
C SER A 11 -3.93 -28.99 15.14
N ARG A 12 -4.71 -27.93 14.86
CA ARG A 12 -6.03 -27.72 15.48
C ARG A 12 -7.21 -28.21 14.65
N PHE A 13 -7.14 -28.07 13.34
CA PHE A 13 -8.28 -28.25 12.43
C PHE A 13 -8.08 -29.41 11.42
N GLY A 14 -6.93 -30.05 11.44
CA GLY A 14 -6.66 -31.21 10.61
C GLY A 14 -6.18 -30.89 9.19
N SER A 15 -5.92 -31.98 8.42
CA SER A 15 -5.22 -31.90 7.14
C SER A 15 -6.05 -31.27 6.00
N GLN A 16 -7.39 -31.40 6.04
CA GLN A 16 -8.22 -30.87 4.94
C GLN A 16 -8.26 -29.34 4.98
N LEU A 17 -8.54 -28.76 6.15
CA LEU A 17 -8.55 -27.31 6.31
C LEU A 17 -7.15 -26.72 6.09
N TYR A 18 -6.11 -27.40 6.52
CA TYR A 18 -4.72 -27.02 6.23
C TYR A 18 -4.48 -26.85 4.71
N LYS A 19 -4.88 -27.81 3.88
CA LYS A 19 -4.69 -27.73 2.42
C LYS A 19 -5.48 -26.56 1.81
N LEU A 20 -6.72 -26.34 2.25
CA LEU A 20 -7.54 -25.24 1.78
C LEU A 20 -6.90 -23.89 2.13
N ILE A 21 -6.49 -23.69 3.38
CA ILE A 21 -5.88 -22.42 3.82
C ILE A 21 -4.52 -22.20 3.15
N LEU A 22 -3.74 -23.27 2.95
CA LEU A 22 -2.47 -23.16 2.20
C LEU A 22 -2.72 -22.70 0.76
N PHE A 23 -3.69 -23.29 0.07
CA PHE A 23 -4.04 -22.89 -1.28
C PHE A 23 -4.51 -21.42 -1.33
N LEU A 24 -5.42 -21.05 -0.43
CA LEU A 24 -5.92 -19.67 -0.36
C LEU A 24 -4.81 -18.66 -0.03
N SER A 25 -3.88 -19.01 0.84
CA SER A 25 -2.74 -18.13 1.18
C SER A 25 -1.81 -17.93 -0.03
N ILE A 26 -1.45 -19.01 -0.74
CA ILE A 26 -0.62 -18.91 -1.95
C ILE A 26 -1.33 -18.11 -3.03
N PHE A 27 -2.61 -18.38 -3.26
CA PHE A 27 -3.43 -17.66 -4.24
C PHE A 27 -3.49 -16.16 -3.91
N TYR A 28 -3.79 -15.82 -2.64
CA TYR A 28 -3.82 -14.44 -2.17
C TYR A 28 -2.47 -13.75 -2.36
N MET A 29 -1.36 -14.37 -1.92
CA MET A 29 -0.03 -13.78 -2.02
C MET A 29 0.39 -13.56 -3.48
N THR A 30 0.00 -14.47 -4.39
CA THR A 30 0.24 -14.31 -5.84
C THR A 30 -0.53 -13.12 -6.41
N ILE A 31 -1.82 -12.99 -6.09
CA ILE A 31 -2.63 -11.84 -6.54
C ILE A 31 -2.06 -10.53 -5.99
N PHE A 32 -1.66 -10.52 -4.73
CA PHE A 32 -1.07 -9.34 -4.10
C PHE A 32 0.25 -8.94 -4.76
N LEU A 33 1.12 -9.91 -5.06
CA LEU A 33 2.35 -9.69 -5.81
C LEU A 33 2.09 -9.05 -7.19
N ILE A 34 1.12 -9.57 -7.92
CA ILE A 34 0.74 -9.01 -9.22
C ILE A 34 0.26 -7.56 -9.07
N ALA A 35 -0.56 -7.28 -8.06
CA ALA A 35 -1.09 -5.93 -7.79
C ALA A 35 0.05 -4.94 -7.46
N GLU A 36 0.98 -5.30 -6.59
CA GLU A 36 2.13 -4.48 -6.20
C GLU A 36 3.03 -4.15 -7.40
N VAL A 37 3.40 -5.16 -8.20
CA VAL A 37 4.23 -4.98 -9.38
C VAL A 37 3.51 -4.13 -10.44
N THR A 38 2.22 -4.32 -10.61
CA THR A 38 1.41 -3.53 -11.54
C THR A 38 1.34 -2.07 -11.11
N ALA A 39 1.08 -1.81 -9.82
CA ALA A 39 0.96 -0.45 -9.29
C ALA A 39 2.25 0.35 -9.48
N VAL A 40 3.41 -0.20 -9.14
CA VAL A 40 4.69 0.48 -9.35
C VAL A 40 4.99 0.67 -10.84
N SER A 41 4.65 -0.30 -11.67
CA SER A 41 4.88 -0.20 -13.13
C SER A 41 4.03 0.92 -13.76
N ILE A 42 2.77 1.08 -13.34
CA ILE A 42 1.91 2.18 -13.78
C ILE A 42 2.49 3.53 -13.34
N LEU A 43 2.97 3.64 -12.10
CA LEU A 43 3.57 4.87 -11.61
C LEU A 43 4.86 5.24 -12.37
N ILE A 44 5.76 4.28 -12.60
CA ILE A 44 6.99 4.51 -13.36
C ILE A 44 6.69 4.87 -14.82
N ASN A 45 5.72 4.21 -15.42
CA ASN A 45 5.27 4.57 -16.77
C ASN A 45 4.73 6.00 -16.81
N TYR A 46 3.95 6.42 -15.82
CA TYR A 46 3.42 7.79 -15.71
C TYR A 46 4.54 8.84 -15.58
N ILE A 47 5.62 8.54 -14.85
CA ILE A 47 6.73 9.47 -14.60
C ILE A 47 7.69 9.52 -15.79
N SER A 48 8.05 8.38 -16.36
CA SER A 48 9.17 8.23 -17.31
C SER A 48 8.78 7.75 -18.71
N GLY A 49 7.54 7.30 -18.92
CA GLY A 49 7.12 6.67 -20.16
C GLY A 49 7.68 5.25 -20.36
N THR A 50 8.37 4.68 -19.37
CA THR A 50 8.94 3.32 -19.47
C THR A 50 7.83 2.27 -19.57
N ASP A 51 8.01 1.30 -20.46
CA ASP A 51 7.05 0.21 -20.63
C ASP A 51 6.84 -0.57 -19.33
N LEU A 52 5.58 -0.93 -19.05
CA LEU A 52 5.18 -1.63 -17.83
C LEU A 52 5.96 -2.93 -17.58
N TRP A 53 6.19 -3.71 -18.64
CA TRP A 53 6.88 -4.98 -18.53
C TRP A 53 8.37 -4.84 -18.15
N ILE A 54 9.03 -3.74 -18.57
CA ILE A 54 10.43 -3.46 -18.22
C ILE A 54 10.54 -3.20 -16.72
N THR A 55 9.68 -2.32 -16.19
CA THR A 55 9.63 -2.04 -14.76
C THR A 55 9.31 -3.30 -13.97
N ALA A 56 8.29 -4.05 -14.38
CA ALA A 56 7.90 -5.31 -13.74
C ALA A 56 9.07 -6.31 -13.67
N PHE A 57 9.78 -6.48 -14.78
CA PHE A 57 10.94 -7.38 -14.85
C PHE A 57 12.06 -6.95 -13.89
N ILE A 58 12.44 -5.67 -13.91
CA ILE A 58 13.49 -5.13 -13.02
C ILE A 58 13.10 -5.31 -11.56
N VAL A 59 11.86 -4.97 -11.18
CA VAL A 59 11.38 -5.08 -9.81
C VAL A 59 11.35 -6.53 -9.34
N ILE A 60 10.85 -7.45 -10.14
CA ILE A 60 10.81 -8.89 -9.78
C ILE A 60 12.22 -9.44 -9.61
N VAL A 61 13.12 -9.19 -10.56
CA VAL A 61 14.49 -9.71 -10.50
C VAL A 61 15.25 -9.12 -9.30
N SER A 62 15.15 -7.82 -9.07
CA SER A 62 15.80 -7.17 -7.91
C SER A 62 15.27 -7.71 -6.59
N SER A 63 13.96 -7.91 -6.48
CA SER A 63 13.33 -8.47 -5.27
C SER A 63 13.78 -9.91 -5.02
N LEU A 64 13.83 -10.76 -6.06
CA LEU A 64 14.31 -12.13 -5.92
C LEU A 64 15.77 -12.18 -5.44
N VAL A 65 16.65 -11.39 -6.05
CA VAL A 65 18.07 -11.31 -5.64
C VAL A 65 18.17 -10.86 -4.19
N TYR A 66 17.47 -9.81 -3.82
CA TYR A 66 17.46 -9.28 -2.46
C TYR A 66 16.94 -10.28 -1.43
N THR A 67 15.82 -10.94 -1.70
CA THR A 67 15.20 -11.92 -0.79
C THR A 67 16.08 -13.17 -0.59
N LEU A 68 16.68 -13.67 -1.67
CA LEU A 68 17.57 -14.84 -1.60
C LEU A 68 18.81 -14.60 -0.71
N TYR A 69 19.35 -13.38 -0.70
CA TYR A 69 20.54 -13.06 0.10
C TYR A 69 20.23 -12.50 1.48
N GLY A 70 19.11 -11.78 1.65
CA GLY A 70 18.87 -10.96 2.83
C GLY A 70 18.10 -11.65 3.94
N GLY A 71 17.14 -12.49 3.62
CA GLY A 71 16.23 -13.12 4.57
C GLY A 71 15.47 -12.14 5.47
N LEU A 72 14.75 -12.64 6.45
CA LEU A 72 13.88 -11.85 7.34
C LEU A 72 14.60 -10.70 8.09
N ARG A 73 15.87 -10.86 8.44
CA ARG A 73 16.61 -9.80 9.16
C ARG A 73 16.90 -8.60 8.28
N ALA A 74 17.24 -8.83 7.02
CA ALA A 74 17.47 -7.75 6.08
C ALA A 74 16.17 -7.03 5.75
N SER A 75 15.07 -7.77 5.57
CA SER A 75 13.73 -7.20 5.40
C SER A 75 13.36 -6.26 6.54
N ILE A 76 13.44 -6.70 7.79
CA ILE A 76 13.13 -5.86 8.96
C ILE A 76 14.04 -4.62 9.03
N PHE A 77 15.33 -4.74 8.68
CA PHE A 77 16.24 -3.61 8.68
C PHE A 77 15.88 -2.57 7.61
N THR A 78 15.63 -3.02 6.39
CA THR A 78 15.22 -2.14 5.29
C THR A 78 13.85 -1.52 5.53
N ASP A 79 12.89 -2.26 6.09
CA ASP A 79 11.58 -1.73 6.49
C ASP A 79 11.70 -0.53 7.44
N ASN A 80 12.63 -0.60 8.41
CA ASN A 80 12.85 0.51 9.35
C ASN A 80 13.38 1.78 8.64
N ILE A 81 14.32 1.63 7.70
CA ILE A 81 14.83 2.75 6.91
C ILE A 81 13.73 3.33 6.03
N GLN A 82 13.01 2.46 5.34
CA GLN A 82 11.91 2.85 4.45
C GLN A 82 10.80 3.56 5.22
N PHE A 83 10.47 3.12 6.43
CA PHE A 83 9.48 3.78 7.27
C PHE A 83 9.85 5.23 7.57
N ILE A 84 11.14 5.52 7.85
CA ILE A 84 11.60 6.90 8.07
C ILE A 84 11.50 7.72 6.79
N VAL A 85 11.99 7.18 5.66
CA VAL A 85 11.97 7.89 4.36
C VAL A 85 10.53 8.13 3.91
N PHE A 86 9.68 7.12 4.03
CA PHE A 86 8.25 7.22 3.72
C PHE A 86 7.52 8.23 4.61
N GLY A 87 7.81 8.23 5.91
CA GLY A 87 7.26 9.20 6.85
C GLY A 87 7.60 10.64 6.48
N LEU A 88 8.87 10.90 6.12
CA LEU A 88 9.31 12.22 5.65
C LEU A 88 8.60 12.63 4.35
N LEU A 89 8.47 11.72 3.38
CA LEU A 89 7.78 12.00 2.13
C LEU A 89 6.29 12.26 2.34
N LEU A 90 5.64 11.53 3.23
CA LEU A 90 4.24 11.79 3.59
C LEU A 90 4.07 13.16 4.24
N ILE A 91 4.99 13.56 5.12
CA ILE A 91 4.97 14.90 5.73
C ILE A 91 5.09 15.97 4.65
N ILE A 92 6.01 15.81 3.70
CA ILE A 92 6.16 16.74 2.57
C ILE A 92 4.89 16.78 1.73
N ALA A 93 4.35 15.63 1.35
CA ALA A 93 3.15 15.51 0.54
C ALA A 93 1.92 16.13 1.22
N PHE A 94 1.74 15.86 2.51
CA PHE A 94 0.62 16.41 3.27
C PHE A 94 0.78 17.90 3.54
N SER A 95 2.01 18.38 3.78
CA SER A 95 2.29 19.83 3.89
C SER A 95 1.94 20.53 2.58
N TYR A 96 2.28 19.94 1.44
CA TYR A 96 1.90 20.46 0.12
C TYR A 96 0.38 20.50 -0.04
N LEU A 97 -0.34 19.43 0.31
CA LEU A 97 -1.81 19.40 0.26
C LEU A 97 -2.47 20.43 1.18
N ILE A 98 -1.93 20.67 2.37
CA ILE A 98 -2.44 21.67 3.31
C ILE A 98 -2.15 23.09 2.84
N SER A 99 -1.01 23.28 2.16
CA SER A 99 -0.61 24.58 1.57
C SER A 99 -1.40 24.93 0.31
N PHE A 100 -2.23 24.00 -0.19
CA PHE A 100 -3.15 24.27 -1.29
C PHE A 100 -4.05 25.45 -0.92
N ASN A 101 -3.95 26.54 -1.67
CA ASN A 101 -4.85 27.67 -1.53
C ASN A 101 -6.29 27.22 -1.79
N SER A 102 -7.24 27.80 -1.07
CA SER A 102 -8.68 27.56 -1.26
C SER A 102 -9.15 27.76 -2.73
N ASN A 103 -8.37 28.42 -3.54
CA ASN A 103 -8.63 28.63 -4.98
C ASN A 103 -8.30 27.38 -5.83
N ASP A 104 -7.49 26.46 -5.33
CA ASP A 104 -7.09 25.24 -6.06
C ASP A 104 -7.99 24.04 -5.76
N PHE A 105 -8.80 24.10 -4.71
CA PHE A 105 -9.77 23.10 -4.35
C PHE A 105 -11.18 23.65 -4.34
N SER A 106 -12.03 23.14 -5.22
CA SER A 106 -13.42 23.53 -5.30
C SER A 106 -14.36 22.34 -5.05
N PHE A 107 -14.99 22.33 -3.88
CA PHE A 107 -16.11 21.40 -3.62
C PHE A 107 -17.23 21.55 -4.64
N GLU A 108 -17.46 22.77 -5.11
CA GLU A 108 -18.50 23.05 -6.08
C GLU A 108 -18.22 22.40 -7.43
N PHE A 109 -16.97 22.40 -7.87
CA PHE A 109 -16.53 21.70 -9.07
C PHE A 109 -16.70 20.17 -8.96
N VAL A 110 -16.33 19.58 -7.82
CA VAL A 110 -16.55 18.14 -7.57
C VAL A 110 -18.04 17.83 -7.55
N LYS A 111 -18.86 18.68 -6.91
CA LYS A 111 -20.32 18.52 -6.83
C LYS A 111 -20.99 18.57 -8.21
N GLN A 112 -20.49 19.41 -9.10
CA GLN A 112 -21.02 19.52 -10.46
C GLN A 112 -20.59 18.37 -11.37
N ASN A 113 -19.33 17.95 -11.31
CA ASN A 113 -18.77 16.95 -12.22
C ASN A 113 -18.89 15.51 -11.71
N LYS A 114 -18.79 15.30 -10.40
CA LYS A 114 -18.88 13.98 -9.74
C LYS A 114 -19.66 14.06 -8.42
N PRO A 115 -20.95 14.41 -8.46
CA PRO A 115 -21.76 14.62 -7.25
C PRO A 115 -21.84 13.41 -6.33
N HIS A 116 -21.73 12.21 -6.90
CA HIS A 116 -21.76 10.96 -6.15
C HIS A 116 -20.60 10.82 -5.14
N LEU A 117 -19.42 11.43 -5.40
CA LEU A 117 -18.29 11.38 -4.47
C LEU A 117 -18.56 12.11 -3.14
N LEU A 118 -19.42 13.12 -3.15
CA LEU A 118 -19.77 13.91 -1.98
C LEU A 118 -21.12 13.51 -1.34
N SER A 119 -21.78 12.52 -1.92
CA SER A 119 -23.10 12.08 -1.43
C SER A 119 -22.95 10.98 -0.38
N SER A 120 -23.32 11.28 0.86
CA SER A 120 -23.39 10.29 1.94
C SER A 120 -24.51 9.26 1.76
N GLY A 121 -25.53 9.57 0.96
CA GLY A 121 -26.65 8.69 0.65
C GLY A 121 -26.44 7.83 -0.60
N TYR A 122 -25.32 7.97 -1.29
CA TYR A 122 -25.06 7.18 -2.49
C TYR A 122 -24.55 5.78 -2.12
N LEU A 123 -25.42 4.79 -2.20
CA LEU A 123 -25.17 3.41 -1.79
C LEU A 123 -23.84 2.81 -2.33
N PRO A 124 -23.42 3.07 -3.60
CA PRO A 124 -22.15 2.55 -4.10
C PRO A 124 -20.93 3.05 -3.32
N ASN A 125 -20.93 4.27 -2.77
CA ASN A 125 -19.83 4.76 -1.93
C ASN A 125 -19.71 3.95 -0.64
N PHE A 126 -20.85 3.67 0.00
CA PHE A 126 -20.89 2.87 1.21
C PHE A 126 -20.46 1.43 0.95
N THR A 127 -21.00 0.80 -0.11
CA THR A 127 -20.62 -0.57 -0.48
C THR A 127 -19.15 -0.68 -0.87
N ALA A 128 -18.60 0.30 -1.61
CA ALA A 128 -17.17 0.33 -1.95
C ALA A 128 -16.30 0.45 -0.69
N GLY A 129 -16.63 1.37 0.22
CA GLY A 129 -15.91 1.53 1.49
C GLY A 129 -15.98 0.28 2.37
N LEU A 130 -17.16 -0.34 2.49
CA LEU A 130 -17.34 -1.57 3.25
C LEU A 130 -16.58 -2.74 2.61
N THR A 131 -16.63 -2.88 1.29
CA THR A 131 -15.89 -3.90 0.55
C THR A 131 -14.39 -3.73 0.75
N PHE A 132 -13.88 -2.51 0.67
CA PHE A 132 -12.47 -2.22 0.93
C PHE A 132 -12.08 -2.60 2.36
N PHE A 133 -12.88 -2.20 3.35
CA PHE A 133 -12.64 -2.55 4.74
C PHE A 133 -12.60 -4.07 4.97
N ILE A 134 -13.60 -4.80 4.47
CA ILE A 134 -13.67 -6.26 4.59
C ILE A 134 -12.52 -6.92 3.84
N ALA A 135 -12.21 -6.46 2.62
CA ALA A 135 -11.11 -6.99 1.82
C ALA A 135 -9.78 -6.84 2.56
N VAL A 136 -9.45 -5.65 3.05
CA VAL A 136 -8.20 -5.40 3.78
C VAL A 136 -8.15 -6.20 5.09
N ALA A 137 -9.22 -6.23 5.87
CA ALA A 137 -9.26 -6.96 7.14
C ALA A 137 -9.17 -8.49 6.95
N ALA A 138 -9.93 -9.04 6.01
CA ALA A 138 -10.01 -10.48 5.80
C ALA A 138 -8.75 -11.02 5.09
N THR A 139 -8.25 -10.32 4.08
CA THR A 139 -7.10 -10.78 3.30
C THR A 139 -5.81 -10.78 4.09
N ASN A 140 -5.62 -9.81 5.00
CA ASN A 140 -4.45 -9.79 5.88
C ASN A 140 -4.35 -11.02 6.79
N LEU A 141 -5.43 -11.75 7.04
CA LEU A 141 -5.40 -13.04 7.75
C LEU A 141 -4.64 -14.12 6.96
N PHE A 142 -4.60 -14.02 5.64
CA PHE A 142 -3.89 -14.97 4.76
C PHE A 142 -2.46 -14.53 4.44
N HIS A 143 -2.05 -13.35 4.89
CA HIS A 143 -0.73 -12.79 4.61
C HIS A 143 0.32 -13.38 5.56
N GLN A 144 1.11 -14.33 5.08
CA GLN A 144 2.12 -15.05 5.89
C GLN A 144 3.18 -14.12 6.48
N GLY A 145 3.63 -13.10 5.75
CA GLY A 145 4.61 -12.14 6.23
C GLY A 145 4.14 -11.39 7.49
N ASN A 146 2.85 -11.06 7.59
CA ASN A 146 2.29 -10.43 8.79
C ASN A 146 2.35 -11.38 9.99
N TRP A 147 2.02 -12.65 9.80
CA TRP A 147 2.11 -13.65 10.85
C TRP A 147 3.55 -13.92 11.29
N GLN A 148 4.50 -13.93 10.38
CA GLN A 148 5.93 -14.06 10.72
C GLN A 148 6.37 -12.93 11.67
N ARG A 149 5.96 -11.69 11.38
CA ARG A 149 6.25 -10.52 12.24
C ARG A 149 5.56 -10.63 13.61
N VAL A 150 4.33 -11.10 13.65
CA VAL A 150 3.60 -11.34 14.91
C VAL A 150 4.31 -12.37 15.77
N TYR A 151 4.75 -13.48 15.18
CA TYR A 151 5.49 -14.53 15.91
C TYR A 151 6.92 -14.14 16.27
N ALA A 152 7.54 -13.21 15.55
CA ALA A 152 8.88 -12.69 15.85
C ALA A 152 8.87 -11.64 16.97
N ALA A 153 7.69 -11.17 17.42
CA ALA A 153 7.59 -10.18 18.48
C ALA A 153 8.18 -10.71 19.80
N LYS A 154 8.98 -9.89 20.49
CA LYS A 154 9.67 -10.24 21.73
C LYS A 154 8.73 -10.70 22.85
N ASN A 155 7.56 -10.09 22.96
CA ASN A 155 6.51 -10.43 23.91
C ASN A 155 5.17 -9.78 23.54
N ASN A 156 4.10 -10.19 24.22
CA ASN A 156 2.75 -9.71 23.97
C ASN A 156 2.58 -8.19 24.24
N LYS A 157 3.34 -7.61 25.18
CA LYS A 157 3.29 -6.17 25.44
C LYS A 157 3.83 -5.37 24.25
N VAL A 158 4.96 -5.79 23.70
CA VAL A 158 5.56 -5.16 22.51
C VAL A 158 4.60 -5.30 21.33
N LEU A 159 4.04 -6.48 21.10
CA LEU A 159 3.07 -6.71 20.03
C LEU A 159 1.85 -5.80 20.15
N LYS A 160 1.23 -5.74 21.35
CA LYS A 160 0.08 -4.87 21.60
C LYS A 160 0.40 -3.40 21.35
N ASN A 161 1.53 -2.92 21.86
CA ASN A 161 1.93 -1.52 21.69
C ASN A 161 2.19 -1.19 20.22
N SER A 162 2.86 -2.08 19.48
CA SER A 162 3.10 -1.90 18.03
C SER A 162 1.80 -1.80 17.24
N LEU A 163 0.83 -2.67 17.53
CA LEU A 163 -0.49 -2.64 16.88
C LEU A 163 -1.24 -1.34 17.16
N ILE A 164 -1.21 -0.85 18.42
CA ILE A 164 -1.86 0.42 18.77
C ILE A 164 -1.20 1.60 18.05
N VAL A 165 0.14 1.66 18.03
CA VAL A 165 0.87 2.72 17.34
C VAL A 165 0.61 2.68 15.84
N SER A 166 0.65 1.50 15.23
CA SER A 166 0.34 1.34 13.80
C SER A 166 -1.09 1.80 13.47
N PHE A 167 -2.06 1.46 14.32
CA PHE A 167 -3.44 1.89 14.14
C PHE A 167 -3.59 3.42 14.16
N ILE A 168 -2.93 4.09 15.13
CA ILE A 168 -2.97 5.55 15.26
C ILE A 168 -2.31 6.22 14.04
N ILE A 169 -1.24 5.64 13.48
CA ILE A 169 -0.52 6.21 12.34
C ILE A 169 -1.29 5.97 11.01
N ILE A 170 -1.87 4.79 10.83
CA ILE A 170 -2.53 4.42 9.58
C ILE A 170 -3.80 5.24 9.32
N ILE A 171 -4.60 5.53 10.35
CA ILE A 171 -5.87 6.25 10.17
C ILE A 171 -5.68 7.61 9.47
N PRO A 172 -4.82 8.53 9.96
CA PRO A 172 -4.62 9.81 9.28
C PRO A 172 -4.01 9.64 7.89
N ILE A 173 -3.14 8.65 7.66
CA ILE A 173 -2.56 8.38 6.35
C ILE A 173 -3.65 8.01 5.35
N VAL A 174 -4.50 7.03 5.68
CA VAL A 174 -5.59 6.59 4.80
C VAL A 174 -6.58 7.72 4.53
N PHE A 175 -6.91 8.51 5.56
CA PHE A 175 -7.78 9.68 5.40
C PHE A 175 -7.17 10.71 4.43
N MET A 176 -5.91 11.06 4.60
CA MET A 176 -5.22 12.04 3.77
C MET A 176 -5.03 11.52 2.33
N MET A 177 -4.77 10.24 2.13
CA MET A 177 -4.73 9.63 0.79
C MET A 177 -6.09 9.71 0.10
N GLY A 178 -7.18 9.39 0.79
CA GLY A 178 -8.54 9.57 0.25
C GLY A 178 -8.87 11.02 -0.06
N PHE A 179 -8.49 11.96 0.83
CA PHE A 179 -8.66 13.39 0.61
C PHE A 179 -7.87 13.89 -0.61
N SER A 180 -6.65 13.41 -0.80
CA SER A 180 -5.86 13.75 -1.99
C SER A 180 -6.56 13.36 -3.30
N GLY A 181 -7.28 12.24 -3.30
CA GLY A 181 -8.10 11.82 -4.44
C GLY A 181 -9.21 12.82 -4.78
N LEU A 182 -9.86 13.40 -3.77
CA LEU A 182 -10.86 14.47 -3.98
C LEU A 182 -10.21 15.74 -4.53
N VAL A 183 -9.05 16.13 -3.99
CA VAL A 183 -8.30 17.30 -4.48
C VAL A 183 -7.89 17.11 -5.94
N ALA A 184 -7.33 15.94 -6.29
CA ALA A 184 -6.95 15.62 -7.67
C ALA A 184 -8.16 15.68 -8.63
N THR A 185 -9.29 15.13 -8.21
CA THR A 185 -10.54 15.16 -8.99
C THR A 185 -11.08 16.58 -9.16
N SER A 186 -10.89 17.47 -8.17
CA SER A 186 -11.32 18.88 -8.28
C SER A 186 -10.50 19.66 -9.31
N GLN A 187 -9.28 19.24 -9.59
CA GLN A 187 -8.41 19.85 -10.59
C GLN A 187 -8.57 19.20 -11.97
N ASN A 188 -8.74 17.89 -12.01
CA ASN A 188 -8.91 17.14 -13.24
C ASN A 188 -9.92 15.99 -13.05
N PRO A 189 -11.15 16.12 -13.57
CA PRO A 189 -12.17 15.08 -13.48
C PRO A 189 -11.79 13.76 -14.16
N SER A 190 -10.82 13.80 -15.09
CA SER A 190 -10.35 12.66 -15.86
C SER A 190 -9.12 11.98 -15.21
N VAL A 191 -8.69 12.40 -14.01
CA VAL A 191 -7.56 11.81 -13.33
C VAL A 191 -7.78 10.30 -13.10
N VAL A 192 -6.75 9.53 -13.41
CA VAL A 192 -6.75 8.09 -13.14
C VAL A 192 -6.69 7.90 -11.62
N PRO A 193 -7.64 7.17 -11.01
CA PRO A 193 -7.72 7.04 -9.55
C PRO A 193 -6.42 6.55 -8.89
N ASP A 194 -5.74 5.57 -9.50
CA ASP A 194 -4.50 4.99 -8.98
C ASP A 194 -3.32 5.98 -8.99
N LEU A 195 -3.40 7.03 -9.80
CA LEU A 195 -2.38 8.06 -9.92
C LEU A 195 -2.77 9.38 -9.26
N ALA A 196 -3.97 9.48 -8.67
CA ALA A 196 -4.52 10.74 -8.16
C ALA A 196 -3.57 11.46 -7.18
N PHE A 197 -3.02 10.74 -6.21
CA PHE A 197 -2.06 11.29 -5.25
C PHE A 197 -0.78 11.77 -5.93
N PHE A 198 -0.22 10.95 -6.81
CA PHE A 198 1.03 11.27 -7.51
C PHE A 198 0.86 12.40 -8.52
N SER A 199 -0.30 12.50 -9.17
CA SER A 199 -0.59 13.59 -10.10
C SER A 199 -0.58 14.97 -9.43
N LEU A 200 -0.97 15.04 -8.16
CA LEU A 200 -0.87 16.26 -7.37
C LEU A 200 0.58 16.63 -7.05
N LEU A 201 1.37 15.65 -6.61
CA LEU A 201 2.76 15.87 -6.22
C LEU A 201 3.67 16.19 -7.41
N LEU A 202 3.33 15.67 -8.60
CA LEU A 202 4.12 15.82 -9.81
C LEU A 202 3.62 16.95 -10.72
N LYS A 203 2.63 17.73 -10.28
CA LYS A 203 2.01 18.81 -11.05
C LYS A 203 3.05 19.80 -11.59
N ASP A 204 4.01 20.19 -10.77
CA ASP A 204 5.04 21.17 -11.11
C ASP A 204 6.25 20.56 -11.83
N GLN A 205 6.19 19.27 -12.18
CA GLN A 205 7.24 18.51 -12.88
C GLN A 205 8.64 18.67 -12.28
N ALA A 206 8.73 18.83 -10.97
CA ALA A 206 9.99 18.91 -10.26
C ALA A 206 10.78 17.60 -10.39
N ILE A 207 11.83 17.60 -11.20
CA ILE A 207 12.68 16.42 -11.47
C ILE A 207 13.14 15.76 -10.16
N PHE A 208 13.54 16.55 -9.18
CA PHE A 208 13.97 16.04 -7.87
C PHE A 208 12.86 15.23 -7.20
N LEU A 209 11.63 15.74 -7.18
CA LEU A 209 10.50 15.07 -6.56
C LEU A 209 10.13 13.78 -7.31
N SER A 210 10.19 13.80 -8.64
CA SER A 210 9.97 12.60 -9.47
C SER A 210 10.99 11.50 -9.14
N ILE A 211 12.26 11.84 -8.99
CA ILE A 211 13.33 10.89 -8.62
C ILE A 211 13.05 10.32 -7.22
N VAL A 212 12.73 11.17 -6.25
CA VAL A 212 12.45 10.72 -4.86
C VAL A 212 11.25 9.80 -4.82
N ILE A 213 10.15 10.14 -5.50
CA ILE A 213 8.95 9.30 -5.58
C ILE A 213 9.25 7.96 -6.26
N THR A 214 10.02 7.97 -7.36
CA THR A 214 10.41 6.75 -8.07
C THR A 214 11.22 5.81 -7.17
N ILE A 215 12.26 6.32 -6.52
CA ILE A 215 13.09 5.52 -5.60
C ILE A 215 12.25 4.97 -4.45
N LEU A 216 11.39 5.79 -3.89
CA LEU A 216 10.52 5.37 -2.79
C LEU A 216 9.52 4.28 -3.24
N ALA A 217 8.86 4.47 -4.39
CA ALA A 217 7.89 3.50 -4.90
C ALA A 217 8.54 2.14 -5.15
N ILE A 218 9.69 2.11 -5.83
CA ILE A 218 10.44 0.88 -6.06
C ILE A 218 10.86 0.24 -4.73
N SER A 219 11.40 1.04 -3.81
CA SER A 219 11.85 0.55 -2.50
C SER A 219 10.71 -0.07 -1.70
N LEU A 220 9.54 0.58 -1.64
CA LEU A 220 8.36 0.05 -0.94
C LEU A 220 7.84 -1.22 -1.59
N THR A 221 7.78 -1.27 -2.91
CA THR A 221 7.33 -2.47 -3.64
C THR A 221 8.29 -3.64 -3.42
N VAL A 222 9.61 -3.41 -3.47
CA VAL A 222 10.60 -4.45 -3.17
C VAL A 222 10.42 -4.98 -1.75
N SER A 223 10.17 -4.11 -0.76
CA SER A 223 9.89 -4.53 0.62
C SER A 223 8.59 -5.30 0.77
N SER A 224 7.54 -4.93 0.03
CA SER A 224 6.28 -5.69 0.02
C SER A 224 6.49 -7.08 -0.58
N ILE A 225 7.25 -7.18 -1.68
CA ILE A 225 7.52 -8.43 -2.38
C ILE A 225 8.36 -9.39 -1.51
N ASP A 226 9.38 -8.90 -0.81
CA ASP A 226 10.24 -9.75 0.02
C ASP A 226 9.48 -10.40 1.21
N THR A 227 8.35 -9.83 1.57
CA THR A 227 7.45 -10.43 2.58
C THR A 227 6.45 -11.41 2.01
N LEU A 228 6.29 -11.45 0.67
CA LEU A 228 5.38 -12.34 -0.04
C LEU A 228 6.07 -13.61 -0.52
N VAL A 229 7.39 -13.58 -0.69
CA VAL A 229 8.25 -14.68 -1.14
C VAL A 229 8.86 -15.43 0.05
#